data_c7fb02051df4e788f10c698d5bc139fd
#
_entry.id   c7fb02051df4e788f10c698d5bc139fd
#
_cell.length_a   1.000
_cell.length_b   1.000
_cell.length_c   1.000
_cell.angle_alpha   90.00
_cell.angle_beta   90.00
_cell.angle_gamma   90.00
#
_symmetry.space_group_name_H-M   'P 1'
#
loop_
_entity.id
_entity.type
_entity.pdbx_description
1 polymer ?
#
loop_
_entity_poly.entity_id
_entity_poly.type
_entity_poly.pdbx_seq_one_letter_code
_entity_poly.pdbx_strand_id
1 'polypeptide(L)'
;EILPILSNKCFICHGPDSRKEDLLRLDSFEGATSDLGGYRAVDPGDLAKSEIIARIHDADDPMPPEDAEKQLTAAERGLLKRWVLQGGGYTEHWAFVPPTRPTPPSQDHPIDAFIENQFTDDIDFAAEADKPTLARRLALVLTGLPPSPELLQSFLDDGSSNAYDQLVERLLADPRYGEHQARYWLDAVRYGDTHGLHLDNKRGIYPYRDWVVRSLNSNQPLDEFIEWQLAGDLLPEPTMEQRIATGYVRMNPSTAEGGAIPAEFQAKNNFDRTETLGTVFLGMTMLCSRCHTHKYDPIEQ
;
A
#
# COMPACT_ATOMS: atom_id res chain seq x y z
N GLU A 1 -13.17 13.31 2.14
CA GLU A 1 -13.89 14.05 3.22
C GLU A 1 -15.20 13.35 3.61
N ILE A 2 -15.98 12.83 2.65
CA ILE A 2 -17.33 12.25 2.92
C ILE A 2 -17.22 10.84 3.51
N LEU A 3 -16.43 9.94 2.92
CA LEU A 3 -16.32 8.55 3.38
C LEU A 3 -16.01 8.41 4.88
N PRO A 4 -15.10 9.20 5.49
CA PRO A 4 -14.89 9.16 6.94
C PRO A 4 -16.13 9.55 7.77
N ILE A 5 -16.97 10.46 7.27
CA ILE A 5 -18.20 10.85 7.95
C ILE A 5 -19.21 9.69 7.90
N LEU A 6 -19.46 9.15 6.70
CA LEU A 6 -20.39 8.04 6.51
C LEU A 6 -19.94 6.81 7.30
N SER A 7 -18.67 6.44 7.19
CA SER A 7 -18.08 5.29 7.88
C SER A 7 -18.18 5.40 9.42
N ASN A 8 -17.92 6.59 9.97
CA ASN A 8 -17.96 6.78 11.42
C ASN A 8 -19.36 6.85 12.03
N LYS A 9 -20.38 7.30 11.26
CA LYS A 9 -21.66 7.75 11.82
C LYS A 9 -22.87 7.11 11.18
N CYS A 10 -22.70 6.47 10.02
CA CYS A 10 -23.80 5.89 9.26
C CYS A 10 -23.63 4.39 9.01
N PHE A 11 -22.41 3.91 8.76
CA PHE A 11 -22.16 2.51 8.34
C PHE A 11 -22.47 1.47 9.42
N ILE A 12 -22.57 1.84 10.69
CA ILE A 12 -22.98 0.90 11.73
C ILE A 12 -24.38 0.32 11.46
N CYS A 13 -25.26 1.09 10.78
CA CYS A 13 -26.60 0.68 10.38
C CYS A 13 -26.77 0.59 8.85
N HIS A 14 -26.05 1.41 8.09
CA HIS A 14 -26.20 1.58 6.64
C HIS A 14 -24.94 1.21 5.85
N GLY A 15 -24.06 0.43 6.44
CA GLY A 15 -22.80 -0.03 5.85
C GLY A 15 -22.81 -1.49 5.42
N PRO A 16 -21.65 -2.01 4.98
CA PRO A 16 -21.54 -3.38 4.45
C PRO A 16 -21.90 -4.46 5.48
N ASP A 17 -21.66 -4.22 6.77
CA ASP A 17 -21.95 -5.18 7.84
C ASP A 17 -23.41 -5.12 8.36
N SER A 18 -24.27 -4.33 7.73
CA SER A 18 -25.68 -4.26 8.11
C SER A 18 -26.37 -5.60 7.85
N ARG A 19 -26.87 -6.24 8.93
CA ARG A 19 -27.54 -7.55 8.89
C ARG A 19 -28.98 -7.52 8.36
N LYS A 20 -29.51 -6.34 8.05
CA LYS A 20 -30.88 -6.18 7.56
C LYS A 20 -30.85 -6.00 6.05
N GLU A 21 -31.26 -7.01 5.31
CA GLU A 21 -31.28 -7.03 3.84
C GLU A 21 -32.14 -5.91 3.21
N ASP A 22 -33.09 -5.37 3.94
CA ASP A 22 -34.03 -4.32 3.47
C ASP A 22 -33.59 -2.90 3.87
N LEU A 23 -32.40 -2.71 4.41
CA LEU A 23 -31.94 -1.39 4.82
C LEU A 23 -31.19 -0.66 3.68
N LEU A 24 -31.46 0.62 3.64
CA LEU A 24 -30.68 1.60 2.93
C LEU A 24 -29.17 1.40 3.12
N ARG A 25 -28.44 1.33 2.03
CA ARG A 25 -26.97 1.25 2.01
C ARG A 25 -26.37 2.61 1.64
N LEU A 26 -25.37 3.05 2.41
CA LEU A 26 -24.64 4.31 2.19
C LEU A 26 -23.16 4.08 1.91
N ASP A 27 -22.76 2.86 1.68
CA ASP A 27 -21.36 2.47 1.40
C ASP A 27 -21.05 2.40 -0.11
N SER A 28 -22.07 2.52 -0.96
CA SER A 28 -21.93 2.54 -2.41
C SER A 28 -22.86 3.56 -3.07
N PHE A 29 -22.51 4.02 -4.27
CA PHE A 29 -23.37 4.91 -5.06
C PHE A 29 -24.70 4.26 -5.41
N GLU A 30 -24.66 3.00 -5.84
CA GLU A 30 -25.86 2.24 -6.18
C GLU A 30 -26.79 2.10 -4.98
N GLY A 31 -26.28 1.72 -3.81
CA GLY A 31 -27.06 1.60 -2.58
C GLY A 31 -27.66 2.92 -2.14
N ALA A 32 -26.90 4.01 -2.17
CA ALA A 32 -27.34 5.33 -1.75
C ALA A 32 -28.38 5.96 -2.69
N THR A 33 -28.35 5.61 -3.98
CA THR A 33 -29.26 6.17 -5.01
C THR A 33 -30.38 5.22 -5.42
N SER A 34 -30.47 4.03 -4.82
CA SER A 34 -31.54 3.07 -5.10
C SER A 34 -32.91 3.62 -4.69
N ASP A 35 -33.96 3.22 -5.41
CA ASP A 35 -35.34 3.55 -5.07
C ASP A 35 -35.82 2.64 -3.94
N LEU A 36 -36.17 3.24 -2.81
CA LEU A 36 -36.62 2.58 -1.58
C LEU A 36 -38.14 2.64 -1.40
N GLY A 37 -38.87 2.62 -2.50
CA GLY A 37 -40.34 2.71 -2.49
C GLY A 37 -40.87 4.15 -2.63
N GLY A 38 -40.27 4.90 -3.54
CA GLY A 38 -40.63 6.26 -3.90
C GLY A 38 -39.74 7.35 -3.28
N TYR A 39 -38.69 6.98 -2.60
CA TYR A 39 -37.66 7.90 -2.11
C TYR A 39 -36.28 7.29 -2.26
N ARG A 40 -35.21 8.13 -2.17
CA ARG A 40 -33.81 7.73 -2.22
C ARG A 40 -33.04 8.37 -1.09
N ALA A 41 -32.02 7.69 -0.60
CA ALA A 41 -31.14 8.32 0.39
C ALA A 41 -30.43 9.54 -0.20
N VAL A 42 -29.92 9.39 -1.42
CA VAL A 42 -29.26 10.45 -2.18
C VAL A 42 -29.92 10.54 -3.55
N ASP A 43 -30.58 11.66 -3.84
CA ASP A 43 -30.98 12.02 -5.20
C ASP A 43 -29.90 12.97 -5.76
N PRO A 44 -29.12 12.54 -6.76
CA PRO A 44 -27.96 13.29 -7.25
C PRO A 44 -28.28 14.72 -7.66
N GLY A 45 -27.73 15.69 -6.95
CA GLY A 45 -27.92 17.13 -7.23
C GLY A 45 -29.20 17.73 -6.65
N ASP A 46 -30.12 16.94 -6.06
CA ASP A 46 -31.38 17.42 -5.51
C ASP A 46 -31.46 17.21 -3.99
N LEU A 47 -31.27 18.29 -3.22
CA LEU A 47 -31.33 18.24 -1.76
C LEU A 47 -32.74 17.94 -1.23
N ALA A 48 -33.78 18.42 -1.94
CA ALA A 48 -35.15 18.28 -1.48
C ALA A 48 -35.70 16.85 -1.61
N LYS A 49 -35.11 16.07 -2.53
CA LYS A 49 -35.45 14.66 -2.76
C LYS A 49 -34.48 13.69 -2.07
N SER A 50 -33.44 14.20 -1.45
CA SER A 50 -32.45 13.38 -0.77
C SER A 50 -32.82 13.17 0.69
N GLU A 51 -33.26 11.96 1.03
CA GLU A 51 -33.73 11.60 2.37
C GLU A 51 -32.61 11.79 3.43
N ILE A 52 -31.34 11.55 3.08
CA ILE A 52 -30.22 11.81 3.99
C ILE A 52 -30.20 13.27 4.46
N ILE A 53 -30.57 14.23 3.60
CA ILE A 53 -30.58 15.65 3.96
C ILE A 53 -31.79 15.96 4.87
N ALA A 54 -32.95 15.38 4.59
CA ALA A 54 -34.09 15.51 5.45
C ALA A 54 -33.80 14.94 6.85
N ARG A 55 -33.29 13.72 6.90
CA ARG A 55 -33.05 13.00 8.17
C ARG A 55 -31.96 13.59 9.05
N ILE A 56 -30.87 14.12 8.49
CA ILE A 56 -29.82 14.77 9.30
C ILE A 56 -30.26 16.15 9.88
N HIS A 57 -31.39 16.67 9.45
CA HIS A 57 -31.96 17.93 9.94
C HIS A 57 -33.34 17.73 10.64
N ASP A 58 -33.84 16.51 10.66
CA ASP A 58 -35.10 16.20 11.34
C ASP A 58 -34.94 16.40 12.87
N ALA A 59 -35.97 16.96 13.53
CA ALA A 59 -35.95 17.19 14.96
C ALA A 59 -36.66 16.06 15.75
N ASP A 60 -37.54 15.33 15.08
CA ASP A 60 -38.38 14.29 15.73
C ASP A 60 -37.78 12.88 15.51
N ASP A 61 -37.11 12.66 14.37
CA ASP A 61 -36.50 11.38 14.02
C ASP A 61 -35.15 11.57 13.27
N PRO A 62 -34.15 12.12 13.98
CA PRO A 62 -32.88 12.49 13.38
C PRO A 62 -32.00 11.27 13.00
N MET A 63 -31.11 11.46 12.04
CA MET A 63 -30.03 10.53 11.74
C MET A 63 -28.66 11.22 11.84
N PRO A 64 -27.68 10.65 12.61
CA PRO A 64 -27.84 9.48 13.49
C PRO A 64 -28.88 9.68 14.59
N PRO A 65 -29.49 8.59 15.14
CA PRO A 65 -30.42 8.68 16.26
C PRO A 65 -29.83 9.45 17.44
N GLU A 66 -30.69 10.07 18.28
CA GLU A 66 -30.22 10.89 19.41
C GLU A 66 -29.32 10.14 20.40
N ASP A 67 -29.56 8.85 20.59
CA ASP A 67 -28.79 7.96 21.46
C ASP A 67 -27.50 7.41 20.81
N ALA A 68 -27.24 7.73 19.56
CA ALA A 68 -26.03 7.30 18.90
C ALA A 68 -24.78 7.96 19.54
N GLU A 69 -23.76 7.15 19.78
CA GLU A 69 -22.50 7.59 20.40
C GLU A 69 -21.83 8.76 19.65
N LYS A 70 -22.00 8.80 18.34
CA LYS A 70 -21.37 9.79 17.47
C LYS A 70 -22.40 10.59 16.67
N GLN A 71 -22.52 11.87 17.01
CA GLN A 71 -23.41 12.81 16.34
C GLN A 71 -22.70 13.62 15.24
N LEU A 72 -23.47 14.09 14.23
CA LEU A 72 -22.96 14.96 13.17
C LEU A 72 -22.71 16.38 13.69
N THR A 73 -21.55 16.92 13.41
CA THR A 73 -21.26 18.35 13.62
C THR A 73 -21.92 19.20 12.52
N ALA A 74 -22.07 20.50 12.76
CA ALA A 74 -22.59 21.42 11.75
C ALA A 74 -21.70 21.47 10.48
N ALA A 75 -20.39 21.35 10.63
CA ALA A 75 -19.45 21.28 9.51
C ALA A 75 -19.66 20.04 8.66
N GLU A 76 -19.84 18.87 9.27
CA GLU A 76 -20.08 17.60 8.58
C GLU A 76 -21.43 17.59 7.85
N ARG A 77 -22.48 18.13 8.46
CA ARG A 77 -23.77 18.34 7.78
C ARG A 77 -23.62 19.22 6.54
N GLY A 78 -22.79 20.29 6.63
CA GLY A 78 -22.46 21.14 5.51
C GLY A 78 -21.68 20.41 4.39
N LEU A 79 -20.78 19.50 4.75
CA LEU A 79 -20.05 18.65 3.80
C LEU A 79 -21.01 17.70 3.08
N LEU A 80 -21.86 16.98 3.79
CA LEU A 80 -22.85 16.05 3.20
C LEU A 80 -23.79 16.80 2.24
N LYS A 81 -24.24 18.01 2.60
CA LYS A 81 -25.08 18.84 1.75
C LYS A 81 -24.37 19.21 0.44
N ARG A 82 -23.09 19.63 0.51
CA ARG A 82 -22.31 19.92 -0.70
C ARG A 82 -22.07 18.67 -1.56
N TRP A 83 -21.80 17.55 -0.93
CA TRP A 83 -21.63 16.28 -1.61
C TRP A 83 -22.84 15.87 -2.43
N VAL A 84 -24.06 15.95 -1.84
CA VAL A 84 -25.31 15.67 -2.58
C VAL A 84 -25.49 16.63 -3.75
N LEU A 85 -25.23 17.95 -3.56
CA LEU A 85 -25.30 18.94 -4.63
C LEU A 85 -24.31 18.66 -5.77
N GLN A 86 -23.17 18.05 -5.47
CA GLN A 86 -22.15 17.65 -6.45
C GLN A 86 -22.48 16.30 -7.12
N GLY A 87 -23.65 15.74 -6.88
CA GLY A 87 -24.11 14.50 -7.48
C GLY A 87 -24.00 13.26 -6.60
N GLY A 88 -23.58 13.39 -5.34
CA GLY A 88 -23.50 12.26 -4.40
C GLY A 88 -22.49 11.17 -4.81
N GLY A 89 -21.48 11.53 -5.61
CA GLY A 89 -20.55 10.59 -6.24
C GLY A 89 -19.66 9.87 -5.22
N TYR A 90 -19.41 8.60 -5.48
CA TYR A 90 -18.40 7.79 -4.80
C TYR A 90 -17.19 7.67 -5.71
N THR A 91 -16.00 7.87 -5.14
CA THR A 91 -14.75 7.68 -5.87
C THR A 91 -14.31 6.25 -5.69
N GLU A 92 -13.94 5.59 -6.78
CA GLU A 92 -13.29 4.30 -6.73
C GLU A 92 -12.03 4.37 -5.84
N HIS A 93 -11.78 3.31 -5.09
CA HIS A 93 -10.61 3.27 -4.21
C HIS A 93 -9.32 3.36 -5.05
N TRP A 94 -8.42 4.24 -4.64
CA TRP A 94 -7.20 4.56 -5.40
C TRP A 94 -6.36 3.34 -5.79
N ALA A 95 -6.37 2.27 -4.97
CA ALA A 95 -5.61 1.05 -5.23
C ALA A 95 -6.13 0.26 -6.44
N PHE A 96 -7.38 0.49 -6.87
CA PHE A 96 -7.99 -0.18 -8.02
C PHE A 96 -8.02 0.71 -9.27
N VAL A 97 -7.69 2.00 -9.12
CA VAL A 97 -7.62 2.91 -10.28
C VAL A 97 -6.27 2.71 -10.97
N PRO A 98 -6.26 2.28 -12.25
CA PRO A 98 -5.01 2.16 -12.99
C PRO A 98 -4.24 3.48 -13.03
N PRO A 99 -2.91 3.47 -12.75
CA PRO A 99 -2.12 4.68 -12.78
C PRO A 99 -2.05 5.24 -14.21
N THR A 100 -2.26 6.54 -14.34
CA THR A 100 -2.07 7.27 -15.60
C THR A 100 -0.80 8.10 -15.53
N ARG A 101 -0.06 8.16 -16.64
CA ARG A 101 1.16 8.98 -16.70
C ARG A 101 0.77 10.46 -16.80
N PRO A 102 1.07 11.28 -15.78
CA PRO A 102 0.79 12.71 -15.85
C PRO A 102 1.72 13.42 -16.85
N THR A 103 1.26 14.52 -17.42
CA THR A 103 2.10 15.37 -18.27
C THR A 103 3.00 16.22 -17.39
N PRO A 104 4.34 16.19 -17.59
CA PRO A 104 5.26 17.05 -16.84
C PRO A 104 4.98 18.54 -17.11
N PRO A 105 5.14 19.41 -16.09
CA PRO A 105 4.91 20.86 -16.24
C PRO A 105 5.89 21.58 -17.16
N SER A 106 7.10 21.03 -17.33
CA SER A 106 8.16 21.56 -18.19
C SER A 106 8.80 20.49 -19.08
N GLN A 107 9.78 20.87 -19.92
CA GLN A 107 10.55 19.97 -20.79
C GLN A 107 11.75 19.31 -20.07
N ASP A 108 11.98 19.64 -18.82
CA ASP A 108 13.06 19.12 -18.00
C ASP A 108 12.84 17.64 -17.61
N HIS A 109 13.77 17.09 -16.84
CA HIS A 109 13.57 15.74 -16.32
C HIS A 109 12.21 15.66 -15.56
N PRO A 110 11.33 14.72 -15.87
CA PRO A 110 9.95 14.72 -15.33
C PRO A 110 9.84 14.84 -13.82
N ILE A 111 10.75 14.20 -13.06
CA ILE A 111 10.75 14.26 -11.60
C ILE A 111 11.09 15.69 -11.14
N ASP A 112 12.12 16.29 -11.73
CA ASP A 112 12.56 17.64 -11.38
C ASP A 112 11.48 18.66 -11.72
N ALA A 113 10.84 18.54 -12.89
CA ALA A 113 9.74 19.38 -13.32
C ALA A 113 8.54 19.37 -12.33
N PHE A 114 8.18 18.18 -11.81
CA PHE A 114 7.12 18.08 -10.81
C PHE A 114 7.52 18.66 -9.45
N ILE A 115 8.78 18.47 -9.05
CA ILE A 115 9.29 19.02 -7.77
C ILE A 115 9.36 20.53 -7.85
N GLU A 116 9.96 21.09 -8.92
CA GLU A 116 10.11 22.52 -9.14
C GLU A 116 8.76 23.25 -9.20
N ASN A 117 7.76 22.62 -9.82
CA ASN A 117 6.39 23.16 -9.86
C ASN A 117 5.72 23.31 -8.49
N GLN A 118 6.28 22.69 -7.44
CA GLN A 118 5.82 22.86 -6.05
C GLN A 118 6.65 23.89 -5.26
N PHE A 119 7.71 24.40 -5.85
CA PHE A 119 8.53 25.42 -5.18
C PHE A 119 7.74 26.73 -5.01
N THR A 120 8.01 27.42 -3.92
CA THR A 120 7.58 28.79 -3.69
C THR A 120 8.69 29.75 -4.18
N ASP A 121 8.36 31.01 -4.33
CA ASP A 121 9.27 32.03 -4.90
C ASP A 121 10.65 32.13 -4.22
N ASP A 122 10.77 31.60 -3.00
CA ASP A 122 12.02 31.65 -2.21
C ASP A 122 12.84 30.35 -2.25
N ILE A 123 12.38 29.34 -3.00
CA ILE A 123 13.00 28.00 -3.05
C ILE A 123 13.45 27.70 -4.47
N ASP A 124 14.68 27.21 -4.59
CA ASP A 124 15.28 26.75 -5.84
C ASP A 124 16.15 25.51 -5.59
N PHE A 125 16.50 24.80 -6.64
CA PHE A 125 17.47 23.70 -6.53
C PHE A 125 18.82 24.22 -6.05
N ALA A 126 19.46 23.47 -5.15
CA ALA A 126 20.85 23.71 -4.81
C ALA A 126 21.75 23.40 -6.02
N ALA A 127 22.93 24.03 -6.05
CA ALA A 127 23.94 23.68 -7.04
C ALA A 127 24.31 22.20 -6.96
N GLU A 128 24.68 21.62 -8.10
CA GLU A 128 25.13 20.24 -8.18
C GLU A 128 26.31 19.99 -7.21
N ALA A 129 26.27 18.87 -6.52
CA ALA A 129 27.32 18.48 -5.60
C ALA A 129 28.63 18.14 -6.36
N ASP A 130 29.75 18.28 -5.68
CA ASP A 130 31.05 17.87 -6.24
C ASP A 130 31.13 16.34 -6.48
N LYS A 131 32.02 15.93 -7.38
CA LYS A 131 32.20 14.52 -7.75
C LYS A 131 32.42 13.57 -6.57
N PRO A 132 33.26 13.88 -5.57
CA PRO A 132 33.41 13.04 -4.39
C PRO A 132 32.11 12.84 -3.61
N THR A 133 31.34 13.91 -3.46
CA THR A 133 30.03 13.86 -2.78
C THR A 133 29.00 13.03 -3.56
N LEU A 134 28.94 13.22 -4.89
CA LEU A 134 28.08 12.42 -5.77
C LEU A 134 28.43 10.92 -5.69
N ALA A 135 29.69 10.57 -5.85
CA ALA A 135 30.17 9.18 -5.77
C ALA A 135 29.82 8.54 -4.42
N ARG A 136 30.03 9.27 -3.32
CA ARG A 136 29.73 8.77 -1.98
C ARG A 136 28.22 8.53 -1.80
N ARG A 137 27.39 9.49 -2.20
CA ARG A 137 25.93 9.40 -2.07
C ARG A 137 25.39 8.22 -2.89
N LEU A 138 25.82 8.12 -4.15
CA LEU A 138 25.38 7.08 -5.06
C LEU A 138 25.76 5.68 -4.55
N ALA A 139 27.03 5.49 -4.12
CA ALA A 139 27.50 4.21 -3.61
C ALA A 139 26.75 3.79 -2.34
N LEU A 140 26.49 4.72 -1.40
CA LEU A 140 25.73 4.44 -0.20
C LEU A 140 24.27 4.07 -0.50
N VAL A 141 23.63 4.72 -1.47
CA VAL A 141 22.25 4.42 -1.87
C VAL A 141 22.14 3.07 -2.57
N LEU A 142 23.08 2.76 -3.48
CA LEU A 142 22.99 1.55 -4.28
C LEU A 142 23.56 0.31 -3.56
N THR A 143 24.68 0.45 -2.87
CA THR A 143 25.40 -0.71 -2.28
C THR A 143 25.48 -0.70 -0.76
N GLY A 144 25.00 0.38 -0.10
CA GLY A 144 25.09 0.56 1.35
C GLY A 144 26.51 0.83 1.88
N LEU A 145 27.51 0.92 1.00
CA LEU A 145 28.91 1.11 1.34
C LEU A 145 29.50 2.33 0.62
N PRO A 146 30.51 3.00 1.18
CA PRO A 146 31.22 4.03 0.43
C PRO A 146 31.95 3.40 -0.79
N PRO A 147 32.22 4.19 -1.84
CA PRO A 147 32.97 3.70 -3.00
C PRO A 147 34.36 3.26 -2.57
N SER A 148 34.93 2.25 -3.25
CA SER A 148 36.32 1.91 -3.05
C SER A 148 37.23 3.08 -3.50
N PRO A 149 38.47 3.21 -2.96
CA PRO A 149 39.38 4.25 -3.39
C PRO A 149 39.66 4.23 -4.91
N GLU A 150 39.72 3.05 -5.50
CA GLU A 150 39.99 2.86 -6.95
C GLU A 150 38.79 3.32 -7.78
N LEU A 151 37.55 2.98 -7.34
CA LEU A 151 36.32 3.40 -8.02
C LEU A 151 36.18 4.92 -7.95
N LEU A 152 36.40 5.50 -6.78
CA LEU A 152 36.36 6.94 -6.57
C LEU A 152 37.40 7.66 -7.47
N GLN A 153 38.64 7.22 -7.44
CA GLN A 153 39.69 7.83 -8.25
C GLN A 153 39.37 7.74 -9.75
N SER A 154 38.93 6.56 -10.22
CA SER A 154 38.49 6.39 -11.61
C SER A 154 37.42 7.36 -12.05
N PHE A 155 36.45 7.64 -11.17
CA PHE A 155 35.39 8.62 -11.45
C PHE A 155 35.90 10.06 -11.42
N LEU A 156 36.81 10.40 -10.51
CA LEU A 156 37.41 11.74 -10.43
C LEU A 156 38.21 12.08 -11.66
N ASP A 157 38.96 11.11 -12.19
CA ASP A 157 39.84 11.25 -13.37
C ASP A 157 39.06 11.23 -14.69
N ASP A 158 37.82 10.74 -14.69
CA ASP A 158 36.97 10.68 -15.87
C ASP A 158 36.41 12.06 -16.20
N GLY A 159 36.87 12.67 -17.30
CA GLY A 159 36.38 13.95 -17.82
C GLY A 159 35.25 13.84 -18.84
N SER A 160 34.73 12.65 -19.09
CA SER A 160 33.63 12.46 -20.04
C SER A 160 32.28 12.99 -19.52
N SER A 161 31.41 13.39 -20.43
CA SER A 161 30.08 13.89 -20.10
C SER A 161 29.15 12.83 -19.49
N ASN A 162 29.46 11.54 -19.66
CA ASN A 162 28.70 10.40 -19.14
C ASN A 162 29.42 9.67 -17.98
N ALA A 163 30.42 10.31 -17.35
CA ALA A 163 31.14 9.74 -16.21
C ALA A 163 30.25 9.31 -15.08
N TYR A 164 29.20 10.11 -14.76
CA TYR A 164 28.24 9.77 -13.71
C TYR A 164 27.38 8.57 -14.07
N ASP A 165 26.89 8.49 -15.30
CA ASP A 165 26.10 7.34 -15.78
C ASP A 165 26.92 6.05 -15.75
N GLN A 166 28.21 6.13 -16.13
CA GLN A 166 29.12 4.98 -16.03
C GLN A 166 29.33 4.55 -14.57
N LEU A 167 29.40 5.48 -13.64
CA LEU A 167 29.48 5.16 -12.21
C LEU A 167 28.20 4.47 -11.72
N VAL A 168 27.03 4.93 -12.15
CA VAL A 168 25.72 4.28 -11.86
C VAL A 168 25.72 2.84 -12.35
N GLU A 169 26.08 2.60 -13.62
CA GLU A 169 26.10 1.26 -14.19
C GLU A 169 27.08 0.31 -13.47
N ARG A 170 28.26 0.81 -13.09
CA ARG A 170 29.22 0.01 -12.31
C ARG A 170 28.68 -0.38 -10.94
N LEU A 171 27.98 0.51 -10.25
CA LEU A 171 27.41 0.24 -8.93
C LEU A 171 26.16 -0.65 -9.00
N LEU A 172 25.37 -0.53 -10.05
CA LEU A 172 24.23 -1.44 -10.30
C LEU A 172 24.69 -2.86 -10.63
N ALA A 173 25.86 -3.01 -11.29
CA ALA A 173 26.47 -4.30 -11.59
C ALA A 173 27.22 -4.92 -10.39
N ASP A 174 27.40 -4.20 -9.31
CA ASP A 174 28.07 -4.70 -8.10
C ASP A 174 27.16 -5.68 -7.34
N PRO A 175 27.62 -6.90 -7.00
CA PRO A 175 26.81 -7.86 -6.26
C PRO A 175 26.22 -7.31 -4.93
N ARG A 176 26.88 -6.34 -4.32
CA ARG A 176 26.43 -5.66 -3.10
C ARG A 176 25.16 -4.85 -3.32
N TYR A 177 24.81 -4.51 -4.57
CA TYR A 177 23.53 -3.89 -4.89
C TYR A 177 22.37 -4.75 -4.43
N GLY A 178 22.32 -6.02 -4.86
CA GLY A 178 21.25 -6.94 -4.44
C GLY A 178 21.26 -7.21 -2.95
N GLU A 179 22.44 -7.33 -2.30
CA GLU A 179 22.56 -7.50 -0.86
C GLU A 179 21.96 -6.29 -0.10
N HIS A 180 22.27 -5.08 -0.57
CA HIS A 180 21.77 -3.85 0.06
C HIS A 180 20.27 -3.65 -0.16
N GLN A 181 19.80 -3.82 -1.40
CA GLN A 181 18.40 -3.63 -1.73
C GLN A 181 17.50 -4.73 -1.15
N ALA A 182 17.99 -5.97 -1.05
CA ALA A 182 17.25 -7.07 -0.44
C ALA A 182 16.81 -6.79 1.00
N ARG A 183 17.52 -5.95 1.74
CA ARG A 183 17.14 -5.57 3.12
C ARG A 183 15.74 -5.02 3.20
N TYR A 184 15.38 -4.12 2.29
CA TYR A 184 14.05 -3.50 2.27
C TYR A 184 12.95 -4.51 1.98
N TRP A 185 13.21 -5.42 1.03
CA TRP A 185 12.27 -6.48 0.72
C TRP A 185 12.14 -7.49 1.87
N LEU A 186 13.27 -7.95 2.41
CA LEU A 186 13.31 -8.93 3.51
C LEU A 186 12.65 -8.39 4.78
N ASP A 187 12.78 -7.10 5.05
CA ASP A 187 12.09 -6.43 6.16
C ASP A 187 10.57 -6.39 5.92
N ALA A 188 10.14 -5.96 4.73
CA ALA A 188 8.72 -5.92 4.36
C ALA A 188 8.04 -7.28 4.46
N VAL A 189 8.72 -8.37 4.07
CA VAL A 189 8.20 -9.74 4.15
C VAL A 189 8.49 -10.42 5.50
N ARG A 190 9.04 -9.70 6.48
CA ARG A 190 9.35 -10.17 7.85
C ARG A 190 10.30 -11.38 7.88
N TYR A 191 11.29 -11.41 7.00
CA TYR A 191 12.31 -12.46 6.99
C TYR A 191 13.02 -12.57 8.35
N GLY A 192 13.26 -13.78 8.81
CA GLY A 192 14.08 -14.06 9.98
C GLY A 192 14.72 -15.44 9.92
N ASP A 193 15.95 -15.57 10.38
CA ASP A 193 16.69 -16.84 10.44
C ASP A 193 16.22 -17.75 11.59
N THR A 194 15.25 -17.29 12.38
CA THR A 194 14.70 -17.99 13.53
C THR A 194 13.18 -18.08 13.45
N HIS A 195 12.57 -18.89 14.31
CA HIS A 195 11.11 -19.07 14.35
C HIS A 195 10.32 -17.84 14.80
N GLY A 196 10.95 -16.92 15.54
CA GLY A 196 10.35 -15.66 16.00
C GLY A 196 9.39 -15.78 17.18
N LEU A 197 9.09 -17.00 17.64
CA LEU A 197 8.21 -17.25 18.78
C LEU A 197 8.88 -18.17 19.80
N HIS A 198 8.67 -17.85 21.08
CA HIS A 198 9.02 -18.62 22.28
C HIS A 198 10.46 -19.14 22.29
N LEU A 199 10.76 -20.39 21.94
CA LEU A 199 12.10 -20.95 21.94
C LEU A 199 13.02 -20.35 20.87
N ASP A 200 12.47 -19.66 19.91
CA ASP A 200 13.18 -18.93 18.86
C ASP A 200 14.34 -19.70 18.19
N ASN A 201 14.12 -20.96 17.92
CA ASN A 201 15.10 -21.83 17.28
C ASN A 201 15.41 -21.40 15.84
N LYS A 202 16.62 -21.68 15.37
CA LYS A 202 16.99 -21.47 13.96
C LYS A 202 16.10 -22.24 13.02
N ARG A 203 15.79 -21.63 11.86
CA ARG A 203 15.11 -22.28 10.74
C ARG A 203 15.91 -22.12 9.44
N GLY A 204 15.91 -23.14 8.59
CA GLY A 204 16.69 -23.20 7.37
C GLY A 204 16.00 -22.48 6.18
N ILE A 205 15.62 -21.22 6.32
CA ILE A 205 14.89 -20.45 5.29
C ILE A 205 15.79 -19.52 4.47
N TYR A 206 17.10 -19.49 4.76
CA TYR A 206 18.08 -18.67 4.05
C TYR A 206 18.08 -18.81 2.52
N PRO A 207 17.68 -19.95 1.88
CA PRO A 207 17.63 -20.01 0.43
C PRO A 207 16.72 -18.95 -0.19
N TYR A 208 15.62 -18.58 0.49
CA TYR A 208 14.74 -17.51 0.05
C TYR A 208 15.45 -16.15 0.06
N ARG A 209 16.18 -15.81 1.13
CA ARG A 209 16.99 -14.58 1.21
C ARG A 209 17.97 -14.52 0.04
N ASP A 210 18.71 -15.61 -0.19
CA ASP A 210 19.72 -15.67 -1.23
C ASP A 210 19.08 -15.57 -2.63
N TRP A 211 17.88 -16.12 -2.81
CA TRP A 211 17.08 -15.95 -4.02
C TRP A 211 16.70 -14.48 -4.24
N VAL A 212 16.19 -13.77 -3.22
CA VAL A 212 15.87 -12.33 -3.31
C VAL A 212 17.09 -11.52 -3.76
N VAL A 213 18.26 -11.76 -3.17
CA VAL A 213 19.51 -11.08 -3.56
C VAL A 213 19.84 -11.34 -5.03
N ARG A 214 19.76 -12.59 -5.49
CA ARG A 214 20.03 -12.95 -6.89
C ARG A 214 19.02 -12.32 -7.85
N SER A 215 17.75 -12.32 -7.51
CA SER A 215 16.67 -11.72 -8.31
C SER A 215 16.90 -10.23 -8.53
N LEU A 216 17.28 -9.51 -7.48
CA LEU A 216 17.60 -8.08 -7.57
C LEU A 216 18.86 -7.83 -8.40
N ASN A 217 19.92 -8.62 -8.22
CA ASN A 217 21.14 -8.50 -9.01
C ASN A 217 20.96 -8.87 -10.48
N SER A 218 20.01 -9.74 -10.80
CA SER A 218 19.67 -10.09 -12.18
C SER A 218 18.64 -9.15 -12.81
N ASN A 219 18.18 -8.15 -12.06
CA ASN A 219 17.10 -7.25 -12.48
C ASN A 219 15.87 -8.02 -12.99
N GLN A 220 15.45 -9.06 -12.23
CA GLN A 220 14.28 -9.87 -12.57
C GLN A 220 13.05 -8.97 -12.72
N PRO A 221 12.23 -9.13 -13.79
CA PRO A 221 10.98 -8.39 -13.94
C PRO A 221 10.09 -8.49 -12.69
N LEU A 222 9.47 -7.36 -12.30
CA LEU A 222 8.72 -7.28 -11.05
C LEU A 222 7.52 -8.21 -11.02
N ASP A 223 6.86 -8.39 -12.14
CA ASP A 223 5.73 -9.31 -12.31
C ASP A 223 6.15 -10.77 -12.08
N GLU A 224 7.26 -11.22 -12.68
CA GLU A 224 7.83 -12.54 -12.43
C GLU A 224 8.29 -12.70 -10.96
N PHE A 225 8.93 -11.67 -10.41
CA PHE A 225 9.37 -11.66 -9.02
C PHE A 225 8.20 -11.85 -8.05
N ILE A 226 7.05 -11.24 -8.33
CA ILE A 226 5.81 -11.38 -7.54
C ILE A 226 5.20 -12.77 -7.78
N GLU A 227 5.01 -13.16 -9.03
CA GLU A 227 4.38 -14.44 -9.39
C GLU A 227 5.11 -15.62 -8.76
N TRP A 228 6.45 -15.64 -8.82
CA TRP A 228 7.23 -16.74 -8.25
C TRP A 228 7.10 -16.85 -6.73
N GLN A 229 6.96 -15.75 -6.04
CA GLN A 229 6.75 -15.75 -4.59
C GLN A 229 5.37 -16.25 -4.18
N LEU A 230 4.34 -15.95 -4.97
CA LEU A 230 2.96 -16.33 -4.66
C LEU A 230 2.58 -17.71 -5.19
N ALA A 231 3.07 -18.07 -6.36
CA ALA A 231 2.63 -19.25 -7.11
C ALA A 231 3.76 -19.99 -7.88
N GLY A 232 5.01 -19.75 -7.55
CA GLY A 232 6.14 -20.31 -8.29
C GLY A 232 6.18 -21.84 -8.36
N ASP A 233 5.67 -22.51 -7.34
CA ASP A 233 5.55 -23.98 -7.30
C ASP A 233 4.36 -24.53 -8.10
N LEU A 234 3.44 -23.66 -8.52
CA LEU A 234 2.27 -24.00 -9.34
C LEU A 234 2.51 -23.79 -10.83
N LEU A 235 3.65 -23.22 -11.22
CA LEU A 235 4.00 -23.05 -12.62
C LEU A 235 4.26 -24.39 -13.31
N PRO A 236 4.07 -24.49 -14.64
CA PRO A 236 4.40 -25.72 -15.36
C PRO A 236 5.88 -26.11 -15.20
N GLU A 237 6.17 -27.30 -14.76
CA GLU A 237 7.53 -27.82 -14.51
C GLU A 237 8.41 -26.87 -13.68
N PRO A 238 8.01 -26.47 -12.47
CA PRO A 238 8.64 -25.40 -11.72
C PRO A 238 10.10 -25.70 -11.41
N THR A 239 10.95 -24.75 -11.67
CA THR A 239 12.38 -24.80 -11.35
C THR A 239 12.63 -24.75 -9.84
N MET A 240 13.88 -25.04 -9.43
CA MET A 240 14.27 -24.91 -8.02
C MET A 240 14.15 -23.46 -7.54
N GLU A 241 14.53 -22.47 -8.35
CA GLU A 241 14.44 -21.05 -8.04
C GLU A 241 12.97 -20.61 -7.80
N GLN A 242 12.05 -21.04 -8.66
CA GLN A 242 10.62 -20.77 -8.50
C GLN A 242 10.05 -21.40 -7.21
N ARG A 243 10.49 -22.61 -6.86
CA ARG A 243 10.10 -23.25 -5.60
C ARG A 243 10.70 -22.55 -4.37
N ILE A 244 11.95 -22.08 -4.45
CA ILE A 244 12.60 -21.31 -3.37
C ILE A 244 11.86 -19.99 -3.16
N ALA A 245 11.45 -19.32 -4.23
CA ALA A 245 10.70 -18.07 -4.16
C ALA A 245 9.43 -18.19 -3.33
N THR A 246 8.71 -19.33 -3.40
CA THR A 246 7.51 -19.55 -2.57
C THR A 246 7.80 -19.62 -1.06
N GLY A 247 9.06 -19.57 -0.67
CA GLY A 247 9.47 -19.33 0.72
C GLY A 247 8.81 -18.12 1.34
N TYR A 248 8.40 -17.12 0.53
CA TYR A 248 7.62 -15.96 0.95
C TYR A 248 6.44 -16.32 1.86
N VAL A 249 5.63 -17.30 1.48
CA VAL A 249 4.44 -17.73 2.27
C VAL A 249 4.79 -18.39 3.60
N ARG A 250 6.08 -18.61 3.89
CA ARG A 250 6.57 -19.22 5.12
C ARG A 250 7.35 -18.27 6.02
N MET A 251 7.37 -16.97 5.70
CA MET A 251 8.09 -15.96 6.48
C MET A 251 7.42 -15.63 7.82
N ASN A 252 6.15 -16.00 8.01
CA ASN A 252 5.44 -15.79 9.27
C ASN A 252 6.18 -16.42 10.46
N PRO A 253 6.09 -15.83 11.66
CA PRO A 253 6.55 -16.46 12.88
C PRO A 253 5.90 -17.82 13.09
N SER A 254 6.66 -18.77 13.59
CA SER A 254 6.19 -20.14 13.84
C SER A 254 6.70 -20.63 15.18
N THR A 255 6.13 -21.71 15.71
CA THR A 255 6.57 -22.33 16.96
C THR A 255 6.94 -23.78 16.75
N ALA A 256 7.91 -24.26 17.51
CA ALA A 256 8.28 -25.69 17.61
C ALA A 256 7.88 -26.29 18.97
N GLU A 257 6.99 -25.65 19.72
CA GLU A 257 6.58 -26.09 21.05
C GLU A 257 5.61 -27.28 21.01
N GLY A 258 5.83 -28.23 21.93
CA GLY A 258 5.01 -29.43 22.06
C GLY A 258 3.57 -29.21 22.56
N GLY A 259 3.23 -28.00 23.05
CA GLY A 259 1.90 -27.63 23.53
C GLY A 259 1.08 -26.78 22.56
N ALA A 260 1.59 -26.53 21.35
CA ALA A 260 0.92 -25.71 20.37
C ALA A 260 -0.37 -26.39 19.89
N ILE A 261 -1.46 -25.60 19.78
CA ILE A 261 -2.76 -26.05 19.23
C ILE A 261 -2.74 -25.88 17.71
N PRO A 262 -2.71 -26.96 16.91
CA PRO A 262 -2.54 -26.85 15.45
C PRO A 262 -3.57 -25.95 14.77
N ALA A 263 -4.84 -26.02 15.15
CA ALA A 263 -5.91 -25.20 14.58
C ALA A 263 -5.74 -23.70 14.86
N GLU A 264 -5.27 -23.34 16.06
CA GLU A 264 -4.96 -21.95 16.40
C GLU A 264 -3.81 -21.41 15.55
N PHE A 265 -2.73 -22.17 15.43
CA PHE A 265 -1.58 -21.74 14.61
C PHE A 265 -1.93 -21.69 13.12
N GLN A 266 -2.78 -22.59 12.63
CA GLN A 266 -3.27 -22.52 11.25
C GLN A 266 -4.04 -21.20 11.01
N ALA A 267 -4.93 -20.83 11.92
CA ALA A 267 -5.67 -19.56 11.82
C ALA A 267 -4.71 -18.35 11.87
N LYS A 268 -3.78 -18.33 12.82
CA LYS A 268 -2.76 -17.26 12.94
C LYS A 268 -1.92 -17.15 11.66
N ASN A 269 -1.49 -18.27 11.08
CA ASN A 269 -0.73 -18.29 9.84
C ASN A 269 -1.53 -17.75 8.66
N ASN A 270 -2.81 -18.08 8.56
CA ASN A 270 -3.68 -17.57 7.49
C ASN A 270 -3.85 -16.06 7.60
N PHE A 271 -4.15 -15.54 8.79
CA PHE A 271 -4.25 -14.10 9.03
C PHE A 271 -2.97 -13.37 8.68
N ASP A 272 -1.83 -13.84 9.19
CA ASP A 272 -0.52 -13.22 8.95
C ASP A 272 -0.17 -13.20 7.44
N ARG A 273 -0.40 -14.29 6.72
CA ARG A 273 -0.14 -14.37 5.26
C ARG A 273 -1.03 -13.42 4.47
N THR A 274 -2.33 -13.37 4.79
CA THR A 274 -3.27 -12.47 4.13
C THR A 274 -2.90 -11.01 4.39
N GLU A 275 -2.61 -10.67 5.64
CA GLU A 275 -2.19 -9.32 6.04
C GLU A 275 -0.90 -8.89 5.33
N THR A 276 0.11 -9.77 5.30
CA THR A 276 1.37 -9.47 4.63
C THR A 276 1.21 -9.32 3.13
N LEU A 277 0.40 -10.18 2.48
CA LEU A 277 0.09 -10.04 1.07
C LEU A 277 -0.56 -8.68 0.78
N GLY A 278 -1.56 -8.31 1.57
CA GLY A 278 -2.22 -7.01 1.44
C GLY A 278 -1.26 -5.83 1.61
N THR A 279 -0.43 -5.88 2.64
CA THR A 279 0.51 -4.79 2.94
C THR A 279 1.62 -4.69 1.90
N VAL A 280 2.24 -5.82 1.52
CA VAL A 280 3.44 -5.82 0.66
C VAL A 280 3.11 -5.62 -0.82
N PHE A 281 2.07 -6.29 -1.32
CA PHE A 281 1.75 -6.26 -2.76
C PHE A 281 0.62 -5.31 -3.14
N LEU A 282 -0.33 -5.07 -2.24
CA LEU A 282 -1.50 -4.25 -2.54
C LEU A 282 -1.45 -2.86 -1.88
N GLY A 283 -0.50 -2.62 -0.96
CA GLY A 283 -0.43 -1.37 -0.20
C GLY A 283 -1.66 -1.13 0.68
N MET A 284 -2.38 -2.19 1.07
CA MET A 284 -3.60 -2.12 1.86
C MET A 284 -3.41 -2.67 3.27
N THR A 285 -4.17 -2.15 4.22
CA THR A 285 -4.15 -2.58 5.62
C THR A 285 -5.26 -3.59 5.88
N MET A 286 -4.94 -4.89 5.89
CA MET A 286 -5.94 -5.96 6.08
C MET A 286 -6.19 -6.36 7.54
N LEU A 287 -5.37 -5.89 8.50
CA LEU A 287 -5.45 -6.32 9.90
C LEU A 287 -6.83 -6.10 10.53
N CYS A 288 -7.48 -4.97 10.23
CA CYS A 288 -8.79 -4.64 10.76
C CYS A 288 -9.89 -5.62 10.30
N SER A 289 -9.75 -6.13 9.08
CA SER A 289 -10.72 -7.06 8.46
C SER A 289 -10.76 -8.45 9.11
N ARG A 290 -9.82 -8.73 10.03
CA ARG A 290 -9.88 -9.93 10.88
C ARG A 290 -11.12 -9.97 11.78
N CYS A 291 -11.66 -8.81 12.17
CA CYS A 291 -12.75 -8.70 13.14
C CYS A 291 -14.01 -8.00 12.59
N HIS A 292 -13.86 -7.13 11.61
CA HIS A 292 -14.95 -6.38 10.99
C HIS A 292 -14.52 -5.86 9.61
N THR A 293 -15.46 -5.51 8.75
CA THR A 293 -15.19 -4.85 7.47
C THR A 293 -14.32 -3.63 7.66
N HIS A 294 -13.31 -3.45 6.81
CA HIS A 294 -12.35 -2.36 6.90
C HIS A 294 -13.07 -1.01 6.74
N LYS A 295 -12.64 -0.02 7.53
CA LYS A 295 -13.34 1.27 7.60
C LYS A 295 -13.17 2.14 6.35
N TYR A 296 -12.04 2.02 5.67
CA TYR A 296 -11.64 2.89 4.56
C TYR A 296 -11.31 2.12 3.29
N ASP A 297 -10.70 0.96 3.43
CA ASP A 297 -10.35 0.10 2.31
C ASP A 297 -11.54 -0.82 1.97
N PRO A 298 -11.75 -1.19 0.70
CA PRO A 298 -12.88 -2.01 0.28
C PRO A 298 -12.61 -3.50 0.55
N ILE A 299 -12.39 -3.84 1.81
CA ILE A 299 -12.05 -5.19 2.28
C ILE A 299 -13.08 -5.59 3.33
N GLU A 300 -13.83 -6.63 3.05
CA GLU A 300 -14.79 -7.23 3.97
C GLU A 300 -14.09 -8.14 5.00
N GLN A 301 -14.82 -8.46 6.09
CA GLN A 301 -14.37 -9.40 7.13
C GLN A 301 -14.10 -10.80 6.55
#